data_cf23b90e0b411447bf26fb8786a6dd22
#
_entry.id   cf23b90e0b411447bf26fb8786a6dd22
#
_cell.length_a   1.000
_cell.length_b   1.000
_cell.length_c   1.000
_cell.angle_alpha   90.00
_cell.angle_beta   90.00
_cell.angle_gamma   90.00
#
_symmetry.space_group_name_H-M   'P 1'
#
loop_
_entity.id
_entity.type
_entity.pdbx_description
1 polymer ?
#
loop_
_entity_poly.entity_id
_entity_poly.type
_entity_poly.pdbx_seq_one_letter_code
_entity_poly.pdbx_strand_id
1 'polypeptide(L)'
;NWLRTANNKRIKRIMAYSTIPKSSSYFNTKLWTGNSTNSTAITGVGFQPDMVWIKNRSTTDNHAIFDAIRGATYRIASNATTANTQATNSLASFDSDGFTLNDGGDANGNGENIVGWNWKANGQGSSNTDGSINTTYTSANTTSGCSIITYTGTGANATIGHGLGKVPTFIIFRRYAQAENWNVYHQSLGAAKSLRLNETGAEANDTTALNSTAPTSSLISLGSSVNTNASGNPMIAWCFSDVQGFSKAGSYTGNGNADGTFVYTGFKPAFIMIKNSSSSSDWAMFDNKRQGYNVANNLLYPNNTTADTTGTFLDLLSNGFKMRTTASWSNENGATYTY
;
A
#
# COMPACT_ATOMS: atom_id res chain seq x y z
N ASN A 1 55.22 31.83 25.66
CA ASN A 1 54.66 30.48 25.71
C ASN A 1 53.15 30.53 25.91
N TRP A 2 52.42 30.51 24.80
CA TRP A 2 50.98 30.30 24.82
C TRP A 2 50.69 29.16 23.86
N LEU A 3 50.53 27.94 24.40
CA LEU A 3 49.97 26.82 23.66
C LEU A 3 48.43 26.91 23.74
N ARG A 4 47.81 27.31 22.65
CA ARG A 4 46.35 27.15 22.46
C ARG A 4 46.09 25.72 21.99
N THR A 5 45.57 24.87 22.89
CA THR A 5 44.97 23.57 22.55
C THR A 5 43.67 23.79 21.80
N ALA A 6 43.67 23.61 20.52
CA ALA A 6 42.45 23.56 19.70
C ALA A 6 41.73 22.22 19.96
N ASN A 7 40.66 22.29 20.69
CA ASN A 7 39.71 21.15 20.87
C ASN A 7 38.94 20.92 19.60
N ASN A 8 39.47 20.10 18.72
CA ASN A 8 38.74 19.62 17.53
C ASN A 8 37.68 18.59 17.96
N LYS A 9 36.51 19.04 18.39
CA LYS A 9 35.33 18.19 18.48
C LYS A 9 34.94 17.78 17.06
N ARG A 10 35.42 16.64 16.58
CA ARG A 10 34.86 15.94 15.43
C ARG A 10 33.42 15.58 15.80
N ILE A 11 32.44 16.36 15.31
CA ILE A 11 31.04 15.97 15.31
C ILE A 11 30.96 14.79 14.34
N LYS A 12 30.96 13.56 14.87
CA LYS A 12 30.51 12.40 14.10
C LYS A 12 29.05 12.65 13.73
N ARG A 13 28.78 13.09 12.53
CA ARG A 13 27.45 12.99 11.95
C ARG A 13 27.16 11.50 11.81
N ILE A 14 26.49 10.94 12.81
CA ILE A 14 25.86 9.63 12.68
C ILE A 14 24.69 9.88 11.70
N MET A 15 24.89 9.51 10.44
CA MET A 15 23.77 9.46 9.51
C MET A 15 22.81 8.39 10.01
N ALA A 16 21.65 8.79 10.46
CA ALA A 16 20.61 7.84 10.85
C ALA A 16 20.26 6.96 9.64
N TYR A 17 20.29 5.66 9.83
CA TYR A 17 19.92 4.67 8.81
C TYR A 17 18.45 4.86 8.33
N SER A 18 17.59 5.34 9.21
CA SER A 18 16.20 5.63 8.96
C SER A 18 15.83 7.01 9.53
N THR A 19 14.97 7.73 8.82
CA THR A 19 14.35 8.96 9.33
C THR A 19 13.18 8.68 10.27
N ILE A 20 12.76 7.41 10.38
CA ILE A 20 11.69 6.95 11.27
C ILE A 20 12.31 6.30 12.49
N PRO A 21 11.98 6.73 13.73
CA PRO A 21 12.53 6.16 14.97
C PRO A 21 12.20 4.68 15.16
N LYS A 22 10.97 4.28 14.79
CA LYS A 22 10.46 2.92 14.91
C LYS A 22 9.44 2.64 13.82
N SER A 23 9.80 1.84 12.81
CA SER A 23 8.95 1.52 11.65
C SER A 23 7.62 0.86 12.04
N SER A 24 7.64 -0.02 13.07
CA SER A 24 6.43 -0.70 13.57
C SER A 24 5.42 0.23 14.26
N SER A 25 5.72 1.53 14.42
CA SER A 25 4.76 2.52 14.88
C SER A 25 3.96 3.17 13.74
N TYR A 26 4.24 2.79 12.47
CA TYR A 26 3.60 3.37 11.28
C TYR A 26 3.10 2.32 10.30
N PHE A 27 3.68 1.12 10.33
CA PHE A 27 3.23 -0.05 9.59
C PHE A 27 3.44 -1.30 10.42
N ASN A 28 2.43 -2.16 10.52
CA ASN A 28 2.58 -3.47 11.16
C ASN A 28 1.62 -4.49 10.54
N THR A 29 2.06 -5.74 10.48
CA THR A 29 1.25 -6.88 10.05
C THR A 29 0.79 -7.65 11.29
N LYS A 30 -0.51 -7.97 11.36
CA LYS A 30 -1.09 -8.81 12.41
C LYS A 30 -1.64 -10.10 11.81
N LEU A 31 -1.46 -11.17 12.55
CA LEU A 31 -2.05 -12.47 12.27
C LEU A 31 -2.99 -12.83 13.42
N TRP A 32 -4.11 -13.44 13.09
CA TRP A 32 -5.03 -14.02 14.08
C TRP A 32 -5.76 -15.23 13.51
N THR A 33 -6.34 -16.02 14.40
CA THR A 33 -7.31 -17.04 14.05
C THR A 33 -8.70 -16.49 14.37
N GLY A 34 -9.58 -16.49 13.39
CA GLY A 34 -10.94 -16.02 13.56
C GLY A 34 -11.76 -16.89 14.51
N ASN A 35 -12.77 -16.32 15.12
CA ASN A 35 -13.64 -16.99 16.10
C ASN A 35 -15.13 -16.78 15.84
N SER A 36 -15.50 -16.06 14.78
CA SER A 36 -16.88 -15.70 14.41
C SER A 36 -17.69 -15.10 15.56
N THR A 37 -17.04 -14.31 16.44
CA THR A 37 -17.71 -13.59 17.52
C THR A 37 -17.64 -12.10 17.35
N ASN A 38 -18.72 -11.40 17.72
CA ASN A 38 -18.74 -9.95 17.73
C ASN A 38 -17.78 -9.39 18.79
N SER A 39 -17.30 -8.18 18.55
CA SER A 39 -16.40 -7.46 19.46
C SER A 39 -15.06 -8.17 19.72
N THR A 40 -14.55 -8.91 18.72
CA THR A 40 -13.21 -9.52 18.78
C THR A 40 -12.13 -8.46 18.59
N ALA A 41 -11.39 -8.14 19.64
CA ALA A 41 -10.30 -7.15 19.60
C ALA A 41 -9.02 -7.74 19.01
N ILE A 42 -8.47 -7.11 18.00
CA ILE A 42 -7.14 -7.39 17.42
C ILE A 42 -6.18 -6.32 17.90
N THR A 43 -5.38 -6.67 18.91
CA THR A 43 -4.47 -5.74 19.60
C THR A 43 -2.99 -5.99 19.26
N GLY A 44 -2.10 -5.12 19.74
CA GLY A 44 -0.66 -5.21 19.51
C GLY A 44 -0.25 -4.80 18.10
N VAL A 45 -1.04 -3.95 17.43
CA VAL A 45 -0.62 -3.25 16.20
C VAL A 45 0.45 -2.21 16.53
N GLY A 46 0.39 -1.61 17.72
CA GLY A 46 1.33 -0.61 18.22
C GLY A 46 0.93 0.83 17.90
N PHE A 47 -0.23 1.02 17.26
CA PHE A 47 -0.84 2.30 16.95
C PHE A 47 -2.30 2.09 16.54
N GLN A 48 -3.09 3.17 16.52
CA GLN A 48 -4.39 3.17 15.85
C GLN A 48 -4.16 3.16 14.33
N PRO A 49 -4.58 2.09 13.62
CA PRO A 49 -4.47 2.08 12.17
C PRO A 49 -5.50 3.03 11.53
N ASP A 50 -5.09 3.66 10.43
CA ASP A 50 -5.97 4.51 9.61
C ASP A 50 -6.32 3.83 8.28
N MET A 51 -5.62 2.76 7.93
CA MET A 51 -5.96 1.81 6.87
C MET A 51 -5.65 0.41 7.36
N VAL A 52 -6.62 -0.50 7.19
CA VAL A 52 -6.47 -1.93 7.44
C VAL A 52 -6.85 -2.69 6.17
N TRP A 53 -5.91 -3.49 5.68
CA TRP A 53 -6.14 -4.39 4.56
C TRP A 53 -6.13 -5.83 5.08
N ILE A 54 -7.24 -6.52 5.00
CA ILE A 54 -7.45 -7.87 5.56
C ILE A 54 -7.56 -8.89 4.43
N LYS A 55 -7.01 -10.08 4.66
CA LYS A 55 -7.24 -11.27 3.81
C LYS A 55 -7.36 -12.51 4.66
N ASN A 56 -8.44 -13.25 4.44
CA ASN A 56 -8.57 -14.63 4.89
C ASN A 56 -7.58 -15.50 4.11
N ARG A 57 -6.68 -16.18 4.81
CA ARG A 57 -5.59 -16.98 4.27
C ARG A 57 -6.00 -18.43 4.00
N SER A 58 -7.08 -18.88 4.65
CA SER A 58 -7.54 -20.27 4.62
C SER A 58 -8.55 -20.53 3.52
N THR A 59 -9.22 -19.49 3.02
CA THR A 59 -10.34 -19.57 2.08
C THR A 59 -10.21 -18.60 0.92
N THR A 60 -11.05 -18.78 -0.09
CA THR A 60 -11.09 -17.94 -1.30
C THR A 60 -11.97 -16.69 -1.14
N ASP A 61 -11.93 -16.05 0.03
CA ASP A 61 -12.65 -14.82 0.29
C ASP A 61 -12.03 -13.62 -0.42
N ASN A 62 -12.84 -12.61 -0.67
CA ASN A 62 -12.34 -11.33 -1.16
C ASN A 62 -11.39 -10.69 -0.15
N HIS A 63 -10.48 -9.86 -0.64
CA HIS A 63 -9.78 -8.91 0.21
C HIS A 63 -10.76 -7.90 0.81
N ALA A 64 -10.46 -7.38 2.00
CA ALA A 64 -11.25 -6.35 2.66
C ALA A 64 -10.36 -5.18 3.06
N ILE A 65 -10.62 -3.98 2.51
CA ILE A 65 -9.91 -2.75 2.84
C ILE A 65 -10.86 -1.80 3.56
N PHE A 66 -10.41 -1.32 4.69
CA PHE A 66 -11.07 -0.32 5.52
C PHE A 66 -10.13 0.86 5.76
N ASP A 67 -10.67 2.06 5.87
CA ASP A 67 -9.90 3.24 6.25
C ASP A 67 -10.71 4.20 7.14
N ALA A 68 -9.99 5.01 7.92
CA ALA A 68 -10.55 5.92 8.90
C ALA A 68 -11.42 7.03 8.26
N ILE A 69 -11.21 7.35 6.99
CA ILE A 69 -11.95 8.40 6.29
C ILE A 69 -13.34 7.93 5.87
N ARG A 70 -13.45 6.72 5.31
CA ARG A 70 -14.76 6.14 4.93
C ARG A 70 -15.50 5.60 6.14
N GLY A 71 -14.79 5.32 7.21
CA GLY A 71 -15.32 4.71 8.44
C GLY A 71 -15.10 3.20 8.49
N ALA A 72 -15.04 2.68 9.71
CA ALA A 72 -14.69 1.30 10.02
C ALA A 72 -15.60 0.26 9.33
N THR A 73 -16.89 0.56 9.19
CA THR A 73 -17.86 -0.39 8.61
C THR A 73 -17.90 -0.38 7.07
N TYR A 74 -17.16 0.51 6.41
CA TYR A 74 -17.18 0.57 4.94
C TYR A 74 -16.05 -0.24 4.32
N ARG A 75 -16.41 -1.43 3.84
CA ARG A 75 -15.51 -2.36 3.16
C ARG A 75 -15.44 -2.10 1.67
N ILE A 76 -14.24 -2.22 1.10
CA ILE A 76 -14.03 -2.31 -0.34
C ILE A 76 -13.01 -3.43 -0.65
N ALA A 77 -13.22 -4.18 -1.75
CA ALA A 77 -12.38 -5.32 -2.10
C ALA A 77 -11.40 -4.94 -3.21
N SER A 78 -10.07 -5.15 -2.98
CA SER A 78 -9.03 -4.84 -3.97
C SER A 78 -9.11 -5.67 -5.24
N ASN A 79 -9.63 -6.88 -5.13
CA ASN A 79 -9.77 -7.87 -6.20
C ASN A 79 -11.11 -7.75 -6.95
N ALA A 80 -11.93 -6.74 -6.68
CA ALA A 80 -13.25 -6.59 -7.29
C ALA A 80 -13.52 -5.16 -7.75
N THR A 81 -14.40 -5.03 -8.73
CA THR A 81 -14.88 -3.73 -9.21
C THR A 81 -16.10 -3.22 -8.46
N THR A 82 -16.67 -3.99 -7.53
CA THR A 82 -17.87 -3.61 -6.77
C THR A 82 -17.66 -2.32 -5.98
N ALA A 83 -18.71 -1.53 -5.81
CA ALA A 83 -18.70 -0.38 -4.92
C ALA A 83 -18.38 -0.80 -3.47
N ASN A 84 -17.97 0.18 -2.65
CA ASN A 84 -17.86 -0.07 -1.21
C ASN A 84 -19.22 -0.47 -0.63
N THR A 85 -19.20 -1.35 0.34
CA THR A 85 -20.39 -1.82 1.03
C THR A 85 -20.29 -1.53 2.52
N GLN A 86 -21.40 -1.23 3.15
CA GLN A 86 -21.48 -1.21 4.60
C GLN A 86 -21.50 -2.66 5.11
N ALA A 87 -20.41 -3.08 5.74
CA ALA A 87 -20.19 -4.43 6.26
C ALA A 87 -20.10 -4.36 7.79
N THR A 88 -21.26 -4.20 8.45
CA THR A 88 -21.34 -4.04 9.91
C THR A 88 -20.92 -5.29 10.68
N ASN A 89 -20.83 -6.43 10.01
CA ASN A 89 -20.35 -7.69 10.55
C ASN A 89 -18.82 -7.91 10.36
N SER A 90 -18.09 -6.97 9.78
CA SER A 90 -16.65 -7.12 9.52
C SER A 90 -15.85 -6.27 10.52
N LEU A 91 -15.26 -5.14 10.13
CA LEU A 91 -14.52 -4.25 11.04
C LEU A 91 -15.49 -3.29 11.74
N ALA A 92 -15.51 -3.31 13.07
CA ALA A 92 -16.42 -2.50 13.90
C ALA A 92 -15.82 -1.13 14.26
N SER A 93 -14.54 -1.09 14.65
CA SER A 93 -13.85 0.14 15.07
C SER A 93 -12.36 0.08 14.82
N PHE A 94 -11.74 1.26 14.64
CA PHE A 94 -10.31 1.46 14.75
C PHE A 94 -10.00 1.85 16.21
N ASP A 95 -9.09 1.10 16.87
CA ASP A 95 -8.79 1.25 18.27
C ASP A 95 -7.35 1.77 18.47
N SER A 96 -7.02 2.27 19.65
CA SER A 96 -5.72 2.91 19.92
C SER A 96 -4.50 2.02 19.69
N ASP A 97 -4.67 0.68 19.75
CA ASP A 97 -3.62 -0.33 19.53
C ASP A 97 -4.05 -1.43 18.55
N GLY A 98 -4.93 -1.09 17.61
CA GLY A 98 -5.44 -2.07 16.65
C GLY A 98 -6.86 -1.77 16.19
N PHE A 99 -7.71 -2.78 16.18
CA PHE A 99 -9.09 -2.68 15.69
C PHE A 99 -9.97 -3.78 16.29
N THR A 100 -11.28 -3.57 16.26
CA THR A 100 -12.27 -4.55 16.70
C THR A 100 -13.01 -5.12 15.49
N LEU A 101 -13.21 -6.43 15.49
CA LEU A 101 -13.95 -7.17 14.47
C LEU A 101 -15.30 -7.67 15.01
N ASN A 102 -16.25 -7.85 14.11
CA ASN A 102 -17.46 -8.60 14.33
C ASN A 102 -17.38 -10.01 13.72
N ASP A 103 -18.49 -10.69 13.56
CA ASP A 103 -18.57 -12.12 13.23
C ASP A 103 -18.41 -12.46 11.73
N GLY A 104 -18.14 -11.49 10.87
CA GLY A 104 -18.02 -11.69 9.41
C GLY A 104 -16.87 -12.59 9.00
N GLY A 105 -17.14 -13.56 8.14
CA GLY A 105 -16.20 -14.60 7.74
C GLY A 105 -14.95 -14.09 7.00
N ASP A 106 -15.06 -13.01 6.24
CA ASP A 106 -13.94 -12.42 5.49
C ASP A 106 -12.82 -11.86 6.40
N ALA A 107 -13.16 -11.47 7.64
CA ALA A 107 -12.23 -10.91 8.61
C ALA A 107 -12.14 -11.70 9.92
N ASN A 108 -13.11 -12.57 10.24
CA ASN A 108 -13.18 -13.27 11.52
C ASN A 108 -13.80 -14.68 11.44
N GLY A 109 -13.68 -15.39 10.31
CA GLY A 109 -14.22 -16.75 10.13
C GLY A 109 -13.66 -17.72 11.14
N ASN A 110 -14.52 -18.56 11.74
CA ASN A 110 -14.17 -19.44 12.84
C ASN A 110 -13.10 -20.47 12.48
N GLY A 111 -12.00 -20.48 13.21
CA GLY A 111 -10.86 -21.37 12.99
C GLY A 111 -10.00 -21.02 11.78
N GLU A 112 -10.30 -19.93 11.06
CA GLU A 112 -9.58 -19.51 9.86
C GLU A 112 -8.38 -18.62 10.20
N ASN A 113 -7.30 -18.79 9.44
CA ASN A 113 -6.10 -17.97 9.58
C ASN A 113 -6.27 -16.69 8.76
N ILE A 114 -6.05 -15.55 9.39
CA ILE A 114 -6.28 -14.24 8.77
C ILE A 114 -5.03 -13.37 8.93
N VAL A 115 -4.81 -12.49 7.97
CA VAL A 115 -3.76 -11.47 8.00
C VAL A 115 -4.38 -10.09 7.83
N GLY A 116 -3.85 -9.11 8.58
CA GLY A 116 -4.15 -7.69 8.41
C GLY A 116 -2.88 -6.87 8.31
N TRP A 117 -2.74 -6.10 7.23
CA TRP A 117 -1.70 -5.10 7.06
C TRP A 117 -2.28 -3.75 7.47
N ASN A 118 -1.54 -3.04 8.34
CA ASN A 118 -2.02 -1.86 9.03
C ASN A 118 -1.09 -0.68 8.74
N TRP A 119 -1.64 0.43 8.26
CA TRP A 119 -0.91 1.67 8.02
C TRP A 119 -1.44 2.79 8.90
N LYS A 120 -0.53 3.63 9.38
CA LYS A 120 -0.83 4.84 10.12
C LYS A 120 -0.78 6.05 9.18
N ALA A 121 -1.89 6.76 9.10
CA ALA A 121 -1.98 8.08 8.50
C ALA A 121 -2.22 9.14 9.60
N ASN A 122 -3.35 9.85 9.61
CA ASN A 122 -3.66 10.92 10.57
C ASN A 122 -5.16 10.95 10.93
N GLY A 123 -5.73 9.81 11.30
CA GLY A 123 -7.15 9.70 11.62
C GLY A 123 -8.04 10.08 10.43
N GLN A 124 -9.15 10.76 10.69
CA GLN A 124 -10.03 11.25 9.63
C GLN A 124 -9.40 12.36 8.78
N GLY A 125 -8.40 13.07 9.32
CA GLY A 125 -7.78 14.19 8.63
C GLY A 125 -8.70 15.42 8.52
N SER A 126 -8.39 16.31 7.59
CA SER A 126 -9.15 17.51 7.30
C SER A 126 -9.11 17.84 5.79
N SER A 127 -9.92 18.80 5.36
CA SER A 127 -9.87 19.27 3.97
C SER A 127 -8.51 19.89 3.66
N ASN A 128 -7.98 19.59 2.47
CA ASN A 128 -6.78 20.19 1.91
C ASN A 128 -7.19 21.08 0.72
N THR A 129 -6.71 22.31 0.70
CA THR A 129 -7.07 23.34 -0.29
C THR A 129 -5.92 23.70 -1.23
N ASP A 130 -4.82 22.93 -1.24
CA ASP A 130 -3.66 23.20 -2.10
C ASP A 130 -3.98 23.00 -3.59
N GLY A 131 -4.91 22.09 -3.92
CA GLY A 131 -5.32 21.78 -5.28
C GLY A 131 -6.51 22.62 -5.76
N SER A 132 -6.85 22.49 -7.06
CA SER A 132 -8.05 23.10 -7.62
C SER A 132 -9.35 22.44 -7.14
N ILE A 133 -9.28 21.18 -6.70
CA ILE A 133 -10.33 20.49 -5.96
C ILE A 133 -9.96 20.51 -4.49
N ASN A 134 -10.79 21.11 -3.66
CA ASN A 134 -10.68 20.96 -2.22
C ASN A 134 -11.02 19.50 -1.86
N THR A 135 -10.12 18.83 -1.16
CA THR A 135 -10.41 17.45 -0.71
C THR A 135 -11.52 17.46 0.34
N THR A 136 -12.31 16.40 0.40
CA THR A 136 -13.25 16.24 1.52
C THR A 136 -12.47 16.01 2.81
N TYR A 137 -11.53 15.05 2.74
CA TYR A 137 -10.59 14.74 3.80
C TYR A 137 -9.22 14.40 3.21
N THR A 138 -8.17 14.79 3.91
CA THR A 138 -6.78 14.38 3.68
C THR A 138 -6.20 13.95 5.02
N SER A 139 -6.02 12.65 5.19
CA SER A 139 -5.38 12.03 6.34
C SER A 139 -3.93 11.75 5.99
N ALA A 140 -3.02 12.66 6.33
CA ALA A 140 -1.63 12.59 5.90
C ALA A 140 -0.66 12.43 7.08
N ASN A 141 0.24 11.46 6.99
CA ASN A 141 1.37 11.27 7.89
C ASN A 141 2.69 11.54 7.16
N THR A 142 3.24 12.71 7.36
CA THR A 142 4.48 13.16 6.69
C THR A 142 5.72 12.35 7.13
N THR A 143 5.67 11.72 8.29
CA THR A 143 6.75 10.86 8.80
C THR A 143 6.80 9.54 8.05
N SER A 144 5.67 8.82 7.96
CA SER A 144 5.59 7.54 7.26
C SER A 144 5.45 7.68 5.74
N GLY A 145 5.09 8.87 5.25
CA GLY A 145 4.83 9.10 3.83
C GLY A 145 3.53 8.44 3.34
N CYS A 146 2.56 8.22 4.25
CA CYS A 146 1.25 7.63 3.92
C CYS A 146 0.17 8.70 4.01
N SER A 147 -0.67 8.83 2.97
CA SER A 147 -1.84 9.71 2.95
C SER A 147 -3.04 9.01 2.34
N ILE A 148 -4.21 9.25 2.94
CA ILE A 148 -5.51 8.80 2.44
C ILE A 148 -6.33 10.06 2.13
N ILE A 149 -6.89 10.13 0.92
CA ILE A 149 -7.52 11.33 0.42
C ILE A 149 -8.89 10.98 -0.14
N THR A 150 -9.93 11.74 0.23
CA THR A 150 -11.23 11.67 -0.44
C THR A 150 -11.58 13.01 -1.07
N TYR A 151 -12.17 12.97 -2.24
CA TYR A 151 -12.59 14.16 -3.01
C TYR A 151 -13.74 13.82 -3.94
N THR A 152 -14.42 14.86 -4.44
CA THR A 152 -15.42 14.72 -5.50
C THR A 152 -14.76 15.02 -6.84
N GLY A 153 -14.81 14.04 -7.76
CA GLY A 153 -14.24 14.20 -9.10
C GLY A 153 -14.98 15.24 -9.94
N THR A 154 -14.27 15.86 -10.88
CA THR A 154 -14.82 16.88 -11.79
C THR A 154 -15.00 16.41 -13.22
N GLY A 155 -14.33 15.30 -13.61
CA GLY A 155 -14.29 14.83 -14.99
C GLY A 155 -13.46 15.69 -15.96
N ALA A 156 -12.77 16.70 -15.45
CA ALA A 156 -11.91 17.61 -16.20
C ALA A 156 -10.54 17.75 -15.52
N ASN A 157 -9.54 18.26 -16.25
CA ASN A 157 -8.22 18.48 -15.68
C ASN A 157 -8.29 19.30 -14.39
N ALA A 158 -7.72 18.77 -13.32
CA ALA A 158 -7.75 19.34 -11.99
C ALA A 158 -6.52 18.92 -11.17
N THR A 159 -6.42 19.38 -9.93
CA THR A 159 -5.39 18.97 -8.97
C THR A 159 -6.00 18.74 -7.60
N ILE A 160 -5.43 17.83 -6.83
CA ILE A 160 -5.75 17.60 -5.41
C ILE A 160 -4.47 17.71 -4.56
N GLY A 161 -4.61 18.25 -3.35
CA GLY A 161 -3.55 18.27 -2.35
C GLY A 161 -3.47 16.93 -1.61
N HIS A 162 -2.26 16.41 -1.37
CA HIS A 162 -2.07 15.13 -0.67
C HIS A 162 -1.45 15.26 0.72
N GLY A 163 -0.99 16.44 1.12
CA GLY A 163 -0.53 16.75 2.47
C GLY A 163 0.77 16.09 2.94
N LEU A 164 1.50 15.36 2.09
CA LEU A 164 2.70 14.62 2.48
C LEU A 164 3.97 15.47 2.56
N GLY A 165 4.04 16.61 1.85
CA GLY A 165 5.25 17.41 1.73
C GLY A 165 6.41 16.71 0.97
N LYS A 166 6.14 15.55 0.38
CA LYS A 166 7.07 14.72 -0.41
C LYS A 166 6.33 14.17 -1.62
N VAL A 167 7.03 13.93 -2.72
CA VAL A 167 6.42 13.36 -3.94
C VAL A 167 5.90 11.95 -3.65
N PRO A 168 4.61 11.66 -3.90
CA PRO A 168 4.11 10.30 -3.88
C PRO A 168 4.73 9.47 -5.01
N THR A 169 5.20 8.27 -4.69
CA THR A 169 5.87 7.35 -5.61
C THR A 169 4.98 6.19 -6.03
N PHE A 170 3.93 5.94 -5.24
CA PHE A 170 2.92 4.92 -5.47
C PHE A 170 1.56 5.46 -5.01
N ILE A 171 0.54 5.38 -5.88
CA ILE A 171 -0.81 5.86 -5.57
C ILE A 171 -1.83 4.85 -6.10
N ILE A 172 -2.78 4.49 -5.25
CA ILE A 172 -3.94 3.67 -5.62
C ILE A 172 -5.17 4.57 -5.62
N PHE A 173 -5.89 4.64 -6.74
CA PHE A 173 -7.15 5.40 -6.86
C PHE A 173 -8.34 4.45 -6.97
N ARG A 174 -9.46 4.91 -6.44
CA ARG A 174 -10.72 4.19 -6.56
C ARG A 174 -11.92 5.14 -6.55
N ARG A 175 -12.84 4.94 -7.49
CA ARG A 175 -14.22 5.43 -7.43
C ARG A 175 -14.99 4.50 -6.51
N TYR A 176 -15.13 4.85 -5.23
CA TYR A 176 -15.54 3.86 -4.22
C TYR A 176 -17.05 3.67 -4.08
N ALA A 177 -17.88 4.63 -4.54
CA ALA A 177 -19.34 4.53 -4.43
C ALA A 177 -20.02 3.82 -5.61
N GLN A 178 -19.27 3.44 -6.63
CA GLN A 178 -19.77 2.74 -7.81
C GLN A 178 -18.77 1.68 -8.28
N ALA A 179 -19.27 0.75 -9.12
CA ALA A 179 -18.41 -0.26 -9.72
C ALA A 179 -17.40 0.39 -10.68
N GLU A 180 -16.11 0.15 -10.47
CA GLU A 180 -15.04 0.67 -11.30
C GLU A 180 -13.76 -0.14 -11.10
N ASN A 181 -12.77 0.01 -11.96
CA ASN A 181 -11.43 -0.54 -11.78
C ASN A 181 -10.61 0.28 -10.77
N TRP A 182 -9.60 -0.36 -10.20
CA TRP A 182 -8.61 0.26 -9.34
C TRP A 182 -7.44 0.79 -10.17
N ASN A 183 -7.29 2.09 -10.26
CA ASN A 183 -6.16 2.69 -10.99
C ASN A 183 -4.94 2.81 -10.09
N VAL A 184 -3.77 2.46 -10.62
CA VAL A 184 -2.50 2.53 -9.91
C VAL A 184 -1.51 3.37 -10.70
N TYR A 185 -1.04 4.45 -10.07
CA TYR A 185 0.17 5.17 -10.48
C TYR A 185 1.39 4.59 -9.80
N HIS A 186 2.46 4.42 -10.55
CA HIS A 186 3.76 4.05 -10.04
C HIS A 186 4.85 4.91 -10.70
N GLN A 187 5.77 5.48 -9.89
CA GLN A 187 6.78 6.42 -10.40
C GLN A 187 7.63 5.85 -11.55
N SER A 188 7.95 4.55 -11.51
CA SER A 188 8.78 3.90 -12.55
C SER A 188 8.07 3.78 -13.90
N LEU A 189 6.75 3.91 -13.96
CA LEU A 189 5.95 3.90 -15.20
C LEU A 189 5.76 5.31 -15.76
N GLY A 190 5.87 6.33 -14.90
CA GLY A 190 5.53 7.71 -15.23
C GLY A 190 4.03 7.97 -15.23
N ALA A 191 3.64 9.23 -15.43
CA ALA A 191 2.27 9.71 -15.28
C ALA A 191 1.37 9.51 -16.51
N ALA A 192 1.92 9.00 -17.61
CA ALA A 192 1.17 8.70 -18.83
C ALA A 192 0.76 7.21 -18.93
N LYS A 193 1.06 6.43 -17.90
CA LYS A 193 0.76 4.99 -17.83
C LYS A 193 0.12 4.65 -16.49
N SER A 194 -0.66 3.57 -16.48
CA SER A 194 -1.25 3.02 -15.26
C SER A 194 -1.25 1.49 -15.26
N LEU A 195 -1.44 0.94 -14.07
CA LEU A 195 -1.78 -0.45 -13.83
C LEU A 195 -3.19 -0.52 -13.22
N ARG A 196 -3.76 -1.72 -13.20
CA ARG A 196 -5.02 -2.01 -12.49
C ARG A 196 -4.74 -2.98 -11.35
N LEU A 197 -5.09 -2.59 -10.12
CA LEU A 197 -4.84 -3.45 -8.96
C LEU A 197 -5.69 -4.73 -8.98
N ASN A 198 -6.90 -4.65 -9.52
CA ASN A 198 -7.85 -5.76 -9.61
C ASN A 198 -7.69 -6.63 -10.86
N GLU A 199 -6.69 -6.38 -11.69
CA GLU A 199 -6.50 -7.05 -12.98
C GLU A 199 -5.08 -7.61 -13.12
N THR A 200 -4.91 -8.53 -14.07
CA THR A 200 -3.62 -9.11 -14.44
C THR A 200 -2.89 -8.33 -15.53
N GLY A 201 -3.52 -7.38 -16.19
CA GLY A 201 -2.98 -6.64 -17.34
C GLY A 201 -1.59 -6.02 -17.05
N ALA A 202 -0.78 -5.92 -18.11
CA ALA A 202 0.46 -5.15 -18.11
C ALA A 202 0.18 -3.64 -17.99
N GLU A 203 1.23 -2.82 -17.93
CA GLU A 203 1.08 -1.37 -17.98
C GLU A 203 0.33 -0.93 -19.24
N ALA A 204 -0.55 0.03 -19.11
CA ALA A 204 -1.32 0.59 -20.23
C ALA A 204 -1.10 2.10 -20.32
N ASN A 205 -1.13 2.64 -21.54
CA ASN A 205 -1.17 4.08 -21.75
C ASN A 205 -2.46 4.65 -21.14
N ASP A 206 -2.32 5.62 -20.26
CA ASP A 206 -3.41 6.28 -19.54
C ASP A 206 -3.08 7.76 -19.30
N THR A 207 -3.04 8.51 -20.39
CA THR A 207 -2.73 9.96 -20.34
C THR A 207 -3.80 10.76 -19.61
N THR A 208 -4.99 10.19 -19.44
CA THR A 208 -6.14 10.84 -18.82
C THR A 208 -6.24 10.63 -17.31
N ALA A 209 -5.54 9.65 -16.75
CA ALA A 209 -5.58 9.41 -15.31
C ALA A 209 -4.98 10.58 -14.52
N LEU A 210 -3.73 10.94 -14.81
CA LEU A 210 -2.97 12.00 -14.15
C LEU A 210 -2.65 13.17 -15.10
N ASN A 211 -3.40 13.32 -16.19
CA ASN A 211 -3.13 14.34 -17.22
C ASN A 211 -1.66 14.34 -17.67
N SER A 212 -1.06 13.15 -17.80
CA SER A 212 0.36 12.95 -18.12
C SER A 212 1.34 13.75 -17.25
N THR A 213 0.93 14.17 -16.06
CA THR A 213 1.70 15.05 -15.17
C THR A 213 2.06 14.32 -13.88
N ALA A 214 3.36 14.16 -13.61
CA ALA A 214 3.84 13.50 -12.40
C ALA A 214 3.42 14.28 -11.14
N PRO A 215 3.12 13.58 -10.03
CA PRO A 215 2.87 14.22 -8.74
C PRO A 215 4.05 15.10 -8.32
N THR A 216 3.75 16.18 -7.61
CA THR A 216 4.72 17.07 -6.96
C THR A 216 4.81 16.76 -5.46
N SER A 217 5.55 17.57 -4.70
CA SER A 217 5.59 17.45 -3.23
C SER A 217 4.29 17.87 -2.53
N SER A 218 3.37 18.51 -3.24
CA SER A 218 2.10 19.01 -2.66
C SER A 218 0.86 18.54 -3.43
N LEU A 219 0.96 18.32 -4.75
CA LEU A 219 -0.18 18.12 -5.64
C LEU A 219 -0.10 16.82 -6.44
N ILE A 220 -1.26 16.26 -6.69
CA ILE A 220 -1.50 15.22 -7.70
C ILE A 220 -2.36 15.86 -8.80
N SER A 221 -1.90 15.80 -10.05
CA SER A 221 -2.68 16.20 -11.22
C SER A 221 -3.68 15.10 -11.57
N LEU A 222 -4.88 15.50 -11.95
CA LEU A 222 -5.96 14.62 -12.39
C LEU A 222 -6.37 15.03 -13.80
N GLY A 223 -6.61 14.05 -14.66
CA GLY A 223 -7.22 14.27 -15.97
C GLY A 223 -8.72 13.98 -15.95
N SER A 224 -9.24 13.53 -17.10
CA SER A 224 -10.67 13.24 -17.29
C SER A 224 -11.05 11.77 -17.04
N SER A 225 -10.11 10.91 -16.60
CA SER A 225 -10.36 9.48 -16.40
C SER A 225 -11.41 9.24 -15.31
N VAL A 226 -12.39 8.40 -15.59
CA VAL A 226 -13.41 7.98 -14.60
C VAL A 226 -12.81 7.20 -13.43
N ASN A 227 -11.64 6.59 -13.62
CA ASN A 227 -10.94 5.83 -12.57
C ASN A 227 -10.29 6.72 -11.51
N THR A 228 -9.95 7.98 -11.87
CA THR A 228 -9.26 8.92 -10.97
C THR A 228 -10.03 10.20 -10.72
N ASN A 229 -10.98 10.59 -11.59
CA ASN A 229 -11.63 11.90 -11.53
C ASN A 229 -13.07 11.88 -12.11
N ALA A 230 -13.86 10.86 -11.81
CA ALA A 230 -15.24 10.76 -12.30
C ALA A 230 -16.10 11.93 -11.85
N SER A 231 -16.72 12.65 -12.81
CA SER A 231 -17.54 13.85 -12.54
C SER A 231 -18.66 13.60 -11.54
N GLY A 232 -18.72 14.42 -10.49
CA GLY A 232 -19.72 14.35 -9.44
C GLY A 232 -19.65 13.11 -8.53
N ASN A 233 -18.60 12.27 -8.66
CA ASN A 233 -18.49 11.04 -7.90
C ASN A 233 -17.45 11.14 -6.78
N PRO A 234 -17.72 10.47 -5.64
CA PRO A 234 -16.75 10.38 -4.58
C PRO A 234 -15.60 9.45 -4.96
N MET A 235 -14.40 9.96 -4.85
CA MET A 235 -13.13 9.31 -5.17
C MET A 235 -12.30 9.16 -3.90
N ILE A 236 -11.46 8.12 -3.87
CA ILE A 236 -10.44 7.95 -2.84
C ILE A 236 -9.08 7.66 -3.49
N ALA A 237 -8.01 8.16 -2.86
CA ALA A 237 -6.64 7.84 -3.20
C ALA A 237 -5.84 7.48 -1.94
N TRP A 238 -5.10 6.37 -2.00
CA TRP A 238 -4.09 5.98 -1.02
C TRP A 238 -2.72 6.27 -1.60
N CYS A 239 -1.99 7.19 -0.99
CA CYS A 239 -0.72 7.71 -1.49
C CYS A 239 0.42 7.28 -0.59
N PHE A 240 1.53 6.86 -1.22
CA PHE A 240 2.74 6.45 -0.51
C PHE A 240 3.94 7.17 -1.13
N SER A 241 4.81 7.73 -0.28
CA SER A 241 6.07 8.35 -0.67
C SER A 241 7.25 7.52 -0.19
N ASP A 242 8.38 7.63 -0.89
CA ASP A 242 9.63 7.04 -0.41
C ASP A 242 10.08 7.72 0.89
N VAL A 243 10.43 6.90 1.88
CA VAL A 243 10.97 7.32 3.18
C VAL A 243 12.20 6.49 3.49
N GLN A 244 13.35 7.12 3.66
CA GLN A 244 14.61 6.44 3.88
C GLN A 244 14.54 5.46 5.07
N GLY A 245 14.88 4.20 4.79
CA GLY A 245 14.87 3.13 5.78
C GLY A 245 13.49 2.58 6.14
N PHE A 246 12.42 3.00 5.42
CA PHE A 246 11.06 2.59 5.75
C PHE A 246 10.18 2.24 4.53
N SER A 247 10.11 3.10 3.53
CA SER A 247 9.24 2.91 2.36
C SER A 247 10.00 3.18 1.07
N LYS A 248 9.82 2.34 0.06
CA LYS A 248 10.48 2.44 -1.23
C LYS A 248 9.61 1.86 -2.32
N ALA A 249 9.38 2.62 -3.39
CA ALA A 249 8.84 2.13 -4.65
C ALA A 249 9.94 2.16 -5.72
N GLY A 250 9.96 1.18 -6.62
CA GLY A 250 10.96 1.10 -7.67
C GLY A 250 10.64 0.02 -8.71
N SER A 251 11.61 -0.26 -9.57
CA SER A 251 11.50 -1.31 -10.57
C SER A 251 12.76 -2.16 -10.64
N TYR A 252 12.62 -3.36 -11.19
CA TYR A 252 13.74 -4.25 -11.48
C TYR A 252 13.43 -5.11 -12.72
N THR A 253 14.46 -5.71 -13.27
CA THR A 253 14.34 -6.67 -14.38
C THR A 253 14.52 -8.10 -13.85
N GLY A 254 13.62 -9.00 -14.22
CA GLY A 254 13.72 -10.41 -13.91
C GLY A 254 14.89 -11.06 -14.69
N ASN A 255 15.53 -12.06 -14.07
CA ASN A 255 16.64 -12.79 -14.68
C ASN A 255 16.28 -14.24 -15.06
N GLY A 256 15.05 -14.68 -14.83
CA GLY A 256 14.59 -16.03 -15.16
C GLY A 256 15.30 -17.17 -14.42
N ASN A 257 15.95 -16.88 -13.29
CA ASN A 257 16.71 -17.84 -12.52
C ASN A 257 16.18 -17.94 -11.07
N ALA A 258 16.19 -19.13 -10.47
CA ALA A 258 15.86 -19.31 -9.06
C ALA A 258 16.90 -18.67 -8.11
N ASP A 259 18.14 -18.49 -8.56
CA ASP A 259 19.10 -17.53 -7.97
C ASP A 259 18.82 -16.15 -8.55
N GLY A 260 17.69 -15.59 -8.17
CA GLY A 260 17.01 -14.50 -8.86
C GLY A 260 17.60 -13.13 -8.59
N THR A 261 16.95 -12.13 -9.18
CA THR A 261 17.35 -10.71 -9.06
C THR A 261 17.30 -10.27 -7.60
N PHE A 262 18.40 -9.64 -7.14
CA PHE A 262 18.42 -8.89 -5.89
C PHE A 262 17.93 -7.46 -6.12
N VAL A 263 17.01 -7.02 -5.27
CA VAL A 263 16.42 -5.67 -5.33
C VAL A 263 16.80 -4.90 -4.07
N TYR A 264 17.55 -3.84 -4.23
CA TYR A 264 18.00 -2.98 -3.13
C TYR A 264 16.91 -1.98 -2.74
N THR A 265 16.46 -2.04 -1.49
CA THR A 265 15.50 -1.08 -0.91
C THR A 265 16.17 -0.10 0.07
N GLY A 266 17.35 -0.43 0.57
CA GLY A 266 18.04 0.33 1.61
C GLY A 266 17.60 -0.03 3.04
N PHE A 267 16.72 -1.01 3.20
CA PHE A 267 16.24 -1.54 4.48
C PHE A 267 15.73 -2.97 4.31
N LYS A 268 15.47 -3.67 5.43
CA LYS A 268 14.82 -4.99 5.41
C LYS A 268 13.30 -4.80 5.25
N PRO A 269 12.72 -5.23 4.12
CA PRO A 269 11.28 -5.10 3.92
C PRO A 269 10.47 -5.93 4.93
N ALA A 270 9.38 -5.37 5.42
CA ALA A 270 8.36 -6.06 6.21
C ALA A 270 7.13 -6.45 5.39
N PHE A 271 6.88 -5.73 4.30
CA PHE A 271 5.83 -5.95 3.32
C PHE A 271 6.35 -5.62 1.93
N ILE A 272 5.98 -6.44 0.95
CA ILE A 272 6.33 -6.22 -0.46
C ILE A 272 5.11 -6.50 -1.32
N MET A 273 4.85 -5.63 -2.28
CA MET A 273 3.92 -5.86 -3.38
C MET A 273 4.67 -5.74 -4.70
N ILE A 274 4.45 -6.68 -5.62
CA ILE A 274 5.15 -6.77 -6.91
C ILE A 274 4.14 -6.90 -8.04
N LYS A 275 4.40 -6.27 -9.18
CA LYS A 275 3.64 -6.42 -10.41
C LYS A 275 4.56 -6.52 -11.61
N ASN A 276 4.36 -7.54 -12.45
CA ASN A 276 4.92 -7.56 -13.79
C ASN A 276 4.27 -6.43 -14.61
N SER A 277 5.05 -5.41 -14.96
CA SER A 277 4.55 -4.28 -15.73
C SER A 277 4.65 -4.49 -17.25
N SER A 278 5.47 -5.41 -17.71
CA SER A 278 5.70 -5.65 -19.14
C SER A 278 4.82 -6.74 -19.73
N SER A 279 4.21 -7.60 -18.90
CA SER A 279 3.31 -8.66 -19.38
C SER A 279 2.15 -8.91 -18.41
N SER A 280 1.13 -9.63 -18.89
CA SER A 280 -0.02 -9.98 -18.08
C SER A 280 0.36 -11.03 -17.04
N SER A 281 0.14 -10.72 -15.76
CA SER A 281 0.40 -11.60 -14.63
C SER A 281 -0.32 -11.09 -13.39
N ASP A 282 -0.51 -11.95 -12.39
CA ASP A 282 -1.04 -11.50 -11.09
C ASP A 282 -0.09 -10.52 -10.39
N TRP A 283 -0.65 -9.71 -9.51
CA TRP A 283 0.09 -9.02 -8.46
C TRP A 283 0.51 -10.03 -7.39
N ALA A 284 1.60 -9.79 -6.71
CA ALA A 284 2.10 -10.64 -5.63
C ALA A 284 2.33 -9.84 -4.36
N MET A 285 1.91 -10.38 -3.20
CA MET A 285 2.06 -9.78 -1.87
C MET A 285 2.78 -10.72 -0.91
N PHE A 286 3.80 -10.18 -0.23
CA PHE A 286 4.58 -10.86 0.79
C PHE A 286 4.69 -10.01 2.04
N ASP A 287 4.86 -10.67 3.20
CA ASP A 287 5.22 -10.01 4.45
C ASP A 287 6.11 -10.91 5.33
N ASN A 288 6.69 -10.33 6.37
CA ASN A 288 7.60 -11.00 7.27
C ASN A 288 6.93 -11.69 8.48
N LYS A 289 5.58 -11.78 8.48
CA LYS A 289 4.82 -12.36 9.61
C LYS A 289 4.15 -13.67 9.27
N ARG A 290 3.67 -13.85 8.04
CA ARG A 290 2.94 -15.06 7.64
C ARG A 290 3.81 -16.31 7.67
N GLN A 291 5.02 -16.25 7.23
CA GLN A 291 6.09 -17.23 7.48
C GLN A 291 7.44 -16.55 7.27
N GLY A 292 8.47 -17.05 7.93
CA GLY A 292 9.83 -16.56 8.02
C GLY A 292 10.37 -15.63 6.94
N TYR A 293 11.55 -15.10 7.14
CA TYR A 293 12.08 -14.12 6.16
C TYR A 293 13.00 -14.72 5.13
N ASN A 294 13.42 -15.96 5.30
CA ASN A 294 14.30 -16.69 4.39
C ASN A 294 13.93 -18.17 4.47
N VAL A 295 13.12 -18.67 3.64
CA VAL A 295 12.44 -18.11 2.47
C VAL A 295 11.10 -17.52 2.89
N ALA A 296 10.67 -16.36 2.33
CA ALA A 296 9.28 -15.92 2.43
C ALA A 296 8.47 -16.74 1.43
N ASN A 297 7.69 -17.67 1.93
CA ASN A 297 7.07 -18.74 1.16
C ASN A 297 5.54 -18.70 1.15
N ASN A 298 4.92 -17.67 1.71
CA ASN A 298 3.48 -17.44 1.61
C ASN A 298 3.18 -16.28 0.68
N LEU A 299 2.50 -16.57 -0.42
CA LEU A 299 2.10 -15.64 -1.45
C LEU A 299 0.59 -15.41 -1.40
N LEU A 300 0.17 -14.16 -1.46
CA LEU A 300 -1.20 -13.73 -1.73
C LEU A 300 -1.24 -12.83 -2.96
N TYR A 301 -2.38 -12.77 -3.60
CA TYR A 301 -2.60 -11.99 -4.83
C TYR A 301 -3.66 -10.93 -4.56
N PRO A 302 -3.32 -9.63 -4.53
CA PRO A 302 -4.28 -8.56 -4.24
C PRO A 302 -5.41 -8.44 -5.27
N ASN A 303 -5.22 -9.02 -6.46
CA ASN A 303 -6.17 -8.98 -7.58
C ASN A 303 -7.09 -10.20 -7.68
N ASN A 304 -6.97 -11.18 -6.79
CA ASN A 304 -7.85 -12.36 -6.81
C ASN A 304 -8.18 -12.86 -5.40
N THR A 305 -9.02 -13.90 -5.30
CA THR A 305 -9.52 -14.43 -4.03
C THR A 305 -8.69 -15.56 -3.46
N THR A 306 -7.67 -16.03 -4.14
CA THR A 306 -6.89 -17.22 -3.78
C THR A 306 -6.39 -17.14 -2.34
N ALA A 307 -6.50 -18.24 -1.60
CA ALA A 307 -5.92 -18.43 -0.28
C ALA A 307 -4.37 -18.41 -0.34
N ASP A 308 -3.70 -18.44 0.82
CA ASP A 308 -2.23 -18.51 0.85
C ASP A 308 -1.70 -19.63 -0.05
N THR A 309 -0.83 -19.26 -0.98
CA THR A 309 -0.08 -20.20 -1.83
C THR A 309 1.32 -20.37 -1.25
N THR A 310 1.76 -21.62 -1.04
CA THR A 310 3.07 -21.89 -0.43
C THR A 310 4.08 -22.31 -1.49
N GLY A 311 5.31 -21.80 -1.40
CA GLY A 311 6.41 -22.13 -2.30
C GLY A 311 7.71 -21.46 -1.89
N THR A 312 8.75 -21.58 -2.73
CA THR A 312 10.01 -20.86 -2.53
C THR A 312 10.01 -19.62 -3.40
N PHE A 313 9.73 -18.45 -2.85
CA PHE A 313 9.43 -17.25 -3.63
C PHE A 313 10.48 -16.15 -3.53
N LEU A 314 10.82 -15.70 -2.32
CA LEU A 314 11.82 -14.65 -2.13
C LEU A 314 12.47 -14.70 -0.74
N ASP A 315 13.65 -14.10 -0.62
CA ASP A 315 14.33 -13.81 0.65
C ASP A 315 14.16 -12.34 1.02
N LEU A 316 13.81 -12.07 2.28
CA LEU A 316 13.82 -10.73 2.88
C LEU A 316 15.17 -10.47 3.53
N LEU A 317 16.02 -9.67 2.87
CA LEU A 317 17.39 -9.39 3.29
C LEU A 317 17.49 -8.08 4.08
N SER A 318 18.63 -7.84 4.73
CA SER A 318 18.82 -6.66 5.59
C SER A 318 18.67 -5.32 4.86
N ASN A 319 18.90 -5.30 3.55
CA ASN A 319 18.90 -4.09 2.72
C ASN A 319 18.08 -4.22 1.44
N GLY A 320 17.21 -5.23 1.34
CA GLY A 320 16.38 -5.47 0.16
C GLY A 320 15.73 -6.85 0.18
N PHE A 321 15.39 -7.33 -1.00
CA PHE A 321 14.85 -8.68 -1.20
C PHE A 321 15.48 -9.33 -2.43
N LYS A 322 15.43 -10.66 -2.47
CA LYS A 322 15.97 -11.46 -3.57
C LYS A 322 14.94 -12.46 -4.03
N MET A 323 14.70 -12.52 -5.32
CA MET A 323 13.79 -13.52 -5.90
C MET A 323 14.40 -14.91 -5.80
N ARG A 324 13.54 -15.92 -5.52
CA ARG A 324 13.92 -17.34 -5.41
C ARG A 324 13.09 -18.24 -6.33
N THR A 325 12.48 -17.64 -7.35
CA THR A 325 11.61 -18.30 -8.31
C THR A 325 11.82 -17.76 -9.72
N THR A 326 11.41 -18.51 -10.73
CA THR A 326 11.39 -18.11 -12.14
C THR A 326 9.98 -17.69 -12.60
N ALA A 327 9.02 -17.59 -11.68
CA ALA A 327 7.62 -17.33 -11.97
C ALA A 327 7.42 -16.00 -12.69
N SER A 328 6.49 -15.97 -13.67
CA SER A 328 6.20 -14.81 -14.51
C SER A 328 5.69 -13.59 -13.72
N TRP A 329 5.03 -13.81 -12.57
CA TRP A 329 4.56 -12.72 -11.71
C TRP A 329 5.70 -11.97 -10.98
N SER A 330 6.95 -12.49 -10.97
CA SER A 330 8.04 -11.84 -10.22
C SER A 330 9.44 -11.90 -10.84
N ASN A 331 9.78 -12.88 -11.69
CA ASN A 331 11.18 -13.04 -12.13
C ASN A 331 11.35 -13.72 -13.50
N GLU A 332 10.42 -13.53 -14.43
CA GLU A 332 10.59 -13.95 -15.83
C GLU A 332 11.77 -13.21 -16.47
N ASN A 333 12.54 -13.92 -17.30
CA ASN A 333 13.74 -13.37 -17.92
C ASN A 333 13.44 -12.16 -18.82
N GLY A 334 14.08 -11.03 -18.54
CA GLY A 334 13.94 -9.79 -19.29
C GLY A 334 12.66 -8.99 -19.01
N ALA A 335 11.69 -9.54 -18.24
CA ALA A 335 10.48 -8.82 -17.86
C ALA A 335 10.77 -7.71 -16.83
N THR A 336 10.04 -6.60 -16.92
CA THR A 336 10.13 -5.48 -15.98
C THR A 336 9.05 -5.59 -14.90
N TYR A 337 9.45 -5.36 -13.68
CA TYR A 337 8.59 -5.40 -12.49
C TYR A 337 8.60 -4.08 -11.76
N THR A 338 7.45 -3.68 -11.24
CA THR A 338 7.33 -2.59 -10.26
C THR A 338 7.12 -3.19 -8.85
N TYR A 339 7.64 -2.51 -7.83
CA TYR A 339 7.47 -2.93 -6.42
C TYR A 339 7.22 -1.75 -5.50
#